data_f89fc773931d21bd6f0e7862bf09fae4
#
_entry.id   f89fc773931d21bd6f0e7862bf09fae4
#
_cell.length_a   1.000
_cell.length_b   1.000
_cell.length_c   1.000
_cell.angle_alpha   90.00
_cell.angle_beta   90.00
_cell.angle_gamma   90.00
#
_symmetry.space_group_name_H-M   'P 1'
#
loop_
_entity.id
_entity.type
_entity.pdbx_description
1 polymer ?
#
loop_
_entity_poly.entity_id
_entity_poly.type
_entity_poly.pdbx_seq_one_letter_code
_entity_poly.pdbx_strand_id
1 'polypeptide(L)'
;MIKKDTQGVTFAKGFTAAGVKAGIKKSGNLDVAVIYTKTQAVVAGTFTQNKVAAAPVYVSKEVVATGTAHAIVANAGCANACTGQQGLDDAHKMAQIAADELGVNANDVIVGSTGVIGVNLPMDKLEAGIKDAVANLSADGSDNAGRAIITTDTHSKSVTCEFELSGKTVRMGAIAKGSGMIRPNMATMLCYITTDIAIDQALLQKAVSGCVEKSFNMISVDGDMSTNDMVIVLANGEANNAKITEENTDYQIFFDKLMMLCTELAKQIAADGEGASKFLTINVKGAKSFADAKTVGMAIANSPLVKTAFFGEDPNWGRVICAVGYSGADMVPEKTVVKFGGITIFANGTGATYDEKALAHVMKEKDIVIDIELNMGQEDATVWSCDLSYEYVKINGEYHT
;
A
#
# COMPACT_ATOMS: atom_id res chain seq x y z
N MET A 1 15.26 -7.04 10.85
CA MET A 1 13.93 -7.00 11.49
C MET A 1 13.22 -5.75 10.99
N ILE A 2 11.93 -5.82 10.66
CA ILE A 2 11.14 -4.63 10.28
C ILE A 2 10.82 -3.83 11.55
N LYS A 3 10.99 -2.51 11.48
CA LYS A 3 10.65 -1.58 12.56
C LYS A 3 9.64 -0.54 12.06
N LYS A 4 8.65 -0.24 12.86
CA LYS A 4 7.84 0.97 12.68
C LYS A 4 8.68 2.14 13.15
N ASP A 5 9.02 3.04 12.23
CA ASP A 5 10.01 4.07 12.48
C ASP A 5 9.70 5.32 11.65
N THR A 6 9.91 6.48 12.23
CA THR A 6 9.71 7.78 11.56
C THR A 6 10.81 8.11 10.55
N GLN A 7 11.95 7.40 10.56
CA GLN A 7 13.01 7.58 9.58
C GLN A 7 12.60 7.16 8.16
N GLY A 8 11.66 6.21 8.00
CA GLY A 8 11.04 5.85 6.73
C GLY A 8 11.98 5.97 5.52
N VAL A 9 11.60 6.78 4.54
CA VAL A 9 12.35 6.94 3.28
C VAL A 9 13.74 7.59 3.43
N THR A 10 14.09 8.16 4.55
CA THR A 10 15.44 8.70 4.80
C THR A 10 16.36 7.74 5.55
N PHE A 11 15.88 6.53 5.89
CA PHE A 11 16.68 5.51 6.56
C PHE A 11 17.79 4.93 5.68
N ALA A 12 17.54 4.75 4.39
CA ALA A 12 18.54 4.36 3.41
C ALA A 12 19.53 5.50 3.16
N LYS A 13 20.81 5.18 3.00
CA LYS A 13 21.88 6.19 2.79
C LYS A 13 21.60 7.01 1.52
N GLY A 14 21.96 8.29 1.56
CA GLY A 14 21.90 9.18 0.41
C GLY A 14 20.50 9.73 0.08
N PHE A 15 19.48 9.39 0.88
CA PHE A 15 18.14 9.93 0.71
C PHE A 15 17.84 11.05 1.70
N THR A 16 17.18 12.09 1.21
CA THR A 16 16.60 13.18 1.97
C THR A 16 15.12 13.33 1.61
N ALA A 17 14.34 13.89 2.52
CA ALA A 17 12.92 14.14 2.27
C ALA A 17 12.47 15.45 2.93
N ALA A 18 11.34 15.96 2.48
CA ALA A 18 10.63 17.07 3.11
C ALA A 18 9.12 16.91 2.93
N GLY A 19 8.36 17.42 3.87
CA GLY A 19 6.93 17.60 3.74
C GLY A 19 6.54 18.99 4.21
N VAL A 20 5.81 19.72 3.37
CA VAL A 20 5.46 21.13 3.62
C VAL A 20 3.97 21.40 3.42
N LYS A 21 3.52 22.57 3.87
CA LYS A 21 2.16 23.07 3.71
C LYS A 21 2.11 24.07 2.56
N ALA A 22 1.57 23.64 1.40
CA ALA A 22 1.30 24.54 0.28
C ALA A 22 -0.11 25.14 0.30
N GLY A 23 -1.02 24.61 1.13
CA GLY A 23 -2.41 25.07 1.23
C GLY A 23 -3.33 24.46 0.16
N ILE A 24 -3.02 23.25 -0.30
CA ILE A 24 -3.88 22.46 -1.18
C ILE A 24 -5.01 21.83 -0.35
N LYS A 25 -4.67 21.21 0.80
CA LYS A 25 -5.64 20.68 1.74
C LYS A 25 -6.39 21.79 2.47
N LYS A 26 -7.72 21.71 2.49
CA LYS A 26 -8.56 22.67 3.26
C LYS A 26 -8.28 22.60 4.75
N SER A 27 -7.82 21.46 5.27
CA SER A 27 -7.48 21.26 6.69
C SER A 27 -6.28 22.08 7.18
N GLY A 28 -5.45 22.57 6.24
CA GLY A 28 -4.22 23.29 6.56
C GLY A 28 -3.06 22.40 7.03
N ASN A 29 -3.16 21.08 6.89
CA ASN A 29 -2.09 20.12 7.14
C ASN A 29 -1.03 20.15 6.02
N LEU A 30 0.11 19.46 6.24
CA LEU A 30 1.12 19.24 5.21
C LEU A 30 0.49 18.56 4.00
N ASP A 31 0.87 18.98 2.78
CA ASP A 31 0.21 18.54 1.55
C ASP A 31 1.11 18.44 0.31
N VAL A 32 2.39 18.77 0.43
CA VAL A 32 3.41 18.53 -0.60
C VAL A 32 4.60 17.81 0.03
N ALA A 33 5.03 16.71 -0.59
CA ALA A 33 6.21 15.94 -0.20
C ALA A 33 7.22 15.86 -1.34
N VAL A 34 8.51 15.95 -1.00
CA VAL A 34 9.62 15.66 -1.90
C VAL A 34 10.53 14.64 -1.23
N ILE A 35 10.93 13.60 -1.99
CA ILE A 35 11.94 12.61 -1.61
C ILE A 35 13.03 12.71 -2.67
N TYR A 36 14.28 12.78 -2.27
CA TYR A 36 15.39 13.05 -3.18
C TYR A 36 16.64 12.27 -2.85
N THR A 37 17.38 11.88 -3.88
CA THR A 37 18.75 11.35 -3.77
C THR A 37 19.64 12.01 -4.83
N LYS A 38 20.84 12.45 -4.39
CA LYS A 38 21.84 13.05 -5.31
C LYS A 38 22.40 11.99 -6.27
N THR A 39 22.62 10.77 -5.80
CA THR A 39 23.05 9.65 -6.63
C THR A 39 21.86 9.14 -7.43
N GLN A 40 21.99 9.07 -8.76
CA GLN A 40 20.92 8.54 -9.61
C GLN A 40 20.55 7.12 -9.17
N ALA A 41 19.27 6.92 -8.84
CA ALA A 41 18.76 5.64 -8.38
C ALA A 41 18.19 4.83 -9.54
N VAL A 42 18.34 3.51 -9.48
CA VAL A 42 17.53 2.58 -10.27
C VAL A 42 16.09 2.66 -9.74
N VAL A 43 15.11 2.74 -10.65
CA VAL A 43 13.69 2.85 -10.29
C VAL A 43 12.91 1.63 -10.78
N ALA A 44 11.99 1.16 -9.94
CA ALA A 44 10.96 0.20 -10.30
C ALA A 44 9.62 0.64 -9.71
N GLY A 45 8.53 0.26 -10.36
CA GLY A 45 7.20 0.64 -9.88
C GLY A 45 6.08 -0.24 -10.40
N THR A 46 4.99 -0.22 -9.66
CA THR A 46 3.70 -0.80 -10.05
C THR A 46 2.62 0.26 -9.88
N PHE A 47 1.58 0.19 -10.71
CA PHE A 47 0.58 1.24 -10.83
C PHE A 47 -0.82 0.65 -10.92
N THR A 48 -1.83 1.46 -10.59
CA THR A 48 -3.23 1.10 -10.72
C THR A 48 -3.56 0.53 -12.11
N GLN A 49 -4.43 -0.46 -12.13
CA GLN A 49 -5.02 -1.03 -13.36
C GLN A 49 -6.39 -0.43 -13.68
N ASN A 50 -6.82 0.58 -12.91
CA ASN A 50 -8.05 1.31 -13.21
C ASN A 50 -7.92 1.97 -14.59
N LYS A 51 -8.93 1.75 -15.46
CA LYS A 51 -8.94 2.35 -16.80
C LYS A 51 -9.04 3.88 -16.78
N VAL A 52 -9.47 4.44 -15.64
CA VAL A 52 -9.54 5.88 -15.39
C VAL A 52 -8.32 6.29 -14.55
N ALA A 53 -7.11 5.92 -15.00
CA ALA A 53 -5.89 6.27 -14.31
C ALA A 53 -5.67 7.79 -14.31
N ALA A 54 -5.16 8.33 -13.19
CA ALA A 54 -4.86 9.75 -13.02
C ALA A 54 -3.63 10.19 -13.82
N ALA A 55 -3.55 11.46 -14.18
CA ALA A 55 -2.45 12.04 -14.94
C ALA A 55 -1.06 11.72 -14.35
N PRO A 56 -0.80 11.84 -13.03
CA PRO A 56 0.51 11.49 -12.46
C PRO A 56 0.90 10.02 -12.66
N VAL A 57 -0.06 9.12 -12.82
CA VAL A 57 0.24 7.70 -13.10
C VAL A 57 0.87 7.53 -14.49
N TYR A 58 0.37 8.25 -15.51
CA TYR A 58 0.94 8.19 -16.86
C TYR A 58 2.36 8.76 -16.87
N VAL A 59 2.59 9.95 -16.31
CA VAL A 59 3.90 10.59 -16.24
C VAL A 59 4.90 9.72 -15.46
N SER A 60 4.51 9.16 -14.32
CA SER A 60 5.38 8.30 -13.52
C SER A 60 5.71 6.96 -14.20
N LYS A 61 4.79 6.41 -15.01
CA LYS A 61 5.08 5.24 -15.85
C LYS A 61 6.17 5.53 -16.89
N GLU A 62 6.16 6.72 -17.49
CA GLU A 62 7.20 7.16 -18.42
C GLU A 62 8.57 7.20 -17.73
N VAL A 63 8.65 7.77 -16.52
CA VAL A 63 9.90 7.81 -15.72
C VAL A 63 10.36 6.40 -15.36
N VAL A 64 9.49 5.52 -14.85
CA VAL A 64 9.85 4.14 -14.51
C VAL A 64 10.35 3.37 -15.74
N ALA A 65 9.83 3.66 -16.92
CA ALA A 65 10.28 3.04 -18.17
C ALA A 65 11.72 3.44 -18.58
N THR A 66 12.24 4.58 -18.12
CA THR A 66 13.65 4.96 -18.31
C THR A 66 14.60 4.11 -17.48
N GLY A 67 14.12 3.55 -16.36
CA GLY A 67 14.88 2.71 -15.43
C GLY A 67 15.61 3.48 -14.34
N THR A 68 15.60 4.82 -14.36
CA THR A 68 16.31 5.67 -13.39
C THR A 68 15.46 6.83 -12.90
N ALA A 69 15.74 7.30 -11.67
CA ALA A 69 15.13 8.51 -11.12
C ALA A 69 16.02 9.13 -10.03
N HIS A 70 15.81 10.41 -9.75
CA HIS A 70 16.44 11.14 -8.65
C HIS A 70 15.47 11.53 -7.56
N ALA A 71 14.19 11.74 -7.90
CA ALA A 71 13.24 12.30 -6.97
C ALA A 71 11.83 11.74 -7.14
N ILE A 72 11.06 11.87 -6.06
CA ILE A 72 9.61 11.70 -6.05
C ILE A 72 9.04 13.01 -5.50
N VAL A 73 8.07 13.60 -6.20
CA VAL A 73 7.27 14.71 -5.72
C VAL A 73 5.81 14.29 -5.65
N ALA A 74 5.16 14.54 -4.52
CA ALA A 74 3.77 14.12 -4.31
C ALA A 74 2.95 15.23 -3.66
N ASN A 75 1.68 15.34 -4.06
CA ASN A 75 0.73 16.21 -3.39
C ASN A 75 -0.48 15.43 -2.85
N ALA A 76 -1.10 15.98 -1.81
CA ALA A 76 -2.37 15.51 -1.27
C ALA A 76 -3.42 16.64 -1.20
N GLY A 77 -4.70 16.27 -1.35
CA GLY A 77 -5.84 17.19 -1.40
C GLY A 77 -6.46 17.33 -2.80
N CYS A 78 -5.70 17.02 -3.86
CA CYS A 78 -6.16 16.96 -5.24
C CYS A 78 -5.54 15.76 -5.94
N ALA A 79 -6.36 14.89 -6.52
CA ALA A 79 -5.93 13.64 -7.16
C ALA A 79 -5.37 13.84 -8.57
N ASN A 80 -5.66 14.96 -9.21
CA ASN A 80 -5.36 15.19 -10.63
C ASN A 80 -5.85 14.02 -11.52
N ALA A 81 -7.04 13.53 -11.23
CA ALA A 81 -7.73 12.47 -11.96
C ALA A 81 -8.94 13.04 -12.68
N CYS A 82 -9.27 12.52 -13.85
CA CYS A 82 -10.37 13.01 -14.71
C CYS A 82 -10.23 14.50 -15.10
N THR A 83 -9.02 14.98 -15.30
CA THR A 83 -8.66 16.39 -15.57
C THR A 83 -8.24 16.63 -17.03
N GLY A 84 -8.32 15.60 -17.87
CA GLY A 84 -8.02 15.68 -19.30
C GLY A 84 -6.59 16.08 -19.61
N GLN A 85 -6.39 16.79 -20.72
CA GLN A 85 -5.05 17.23 -21.15
C GLN A 85 -4.41 18.17 -20.14
N GLN A 86 -5.17 19.08 -19.54
CA GLN A 86 -4.69 20.01 -18.54
C GLN A 86 -4.04 19.24 -17.36
N GLY A 87 -4.65 18.14 -16.93
CA GLY A 87 -4.06 17.35 -15.84
C GLY A 87 -2.73 16.70 -16.20
N LEU A 88 -2.54 16.26 -17.44
CA LEU A 88 -1.25 15.76 -17.94
C LEU A 88 -0.21 16.87 -17.98
N ASP A 89 -0.58 18.04 -18.52
CA ASP A 89 0.31 19.20 -18.59
C ASP A 89 0.72 19.65 -17.18
N ASP A 90 -0.21 19.66 -16.22
CA ASP A 90 0.06 19.99 -14.82
C ASP A 90 0.98 18.94 -14.15
N ALA A 91 0.81 17.65 -14.44
CA ALA A 91 1.68 16.60 -13.90
C ALA A 91 3.12 16.71 -14.45
N HIS A 92 3.29 16.96 -15.75
CA HIS A 92 4.61 17.25 -16.34
C HIS A 92 5.21 18.54 -15.77
N LYS A 93 4.40 19.58 -15.57
CA LYS A 93 4.85 20.83 -14.95
C LYS A 93 5.30 20.62 -13.51
N MET A 94 4.60 19.77 -12.74
CA MET A 94 5.01 19.39 -11.40
C MET A 94 6.40 18.72 -11.38
N ALA A 95 6.66 17.80 -12.31
CA ALA A 95 7.97 17.17 -12.48
C ALA A 95 9.04 18.19 -12.86
N GLN A 96 8.73 19.10 -13.80
CA GLN A 96 9.66 20.13 -14.27
C GLN A 96 10.06 21.10 -13.15
N ILE A 97 9.10 21.58 -12.34
CA ILE A 97 9.39 22.48 -11.21
C ILE A 97 10.36 21.83 -10.23
N ALA A 98 10.10 20.55 -9.86
CA ALA A 98 10.98 19.84 -8.95
C ALA A 98 12.37 19.60 -9.56
N ALA A 99 12.44 19.29 -10.85
CA ALA A 99 13.68 19.07 -11.57
C ALA A 99 14.53 20.34 -11.64
N ASP A 100 13.93 21.50 -11.94
CA ASP A 100 14.61 22.80 -12.00
C ASP A 100 15.22 23.17 -10.63
N GLU A 101 14.47 22.98 -9.54
CA GLU A 101 14.95 23.28 -8.18
C GLU A 101 16.03 22.31 -7.69
N LEU A 102 15.98 21.04 -8.13
CA LEU A 102 16.94 19.99 -7.74
C LEU A 102 18.18 19.94 -8.67
N GLY A 103 18.13 20.59 -9.84
CA GLY A 103 19.19 20.52 -10.86
C GLY A 103 19.30 19.15 -11.54
N VAL A 104 18.15 18.47 -11.78
CA VAL A 104 18.08 17.17 -12.46
C VAL A 104 17.17 17.24 -13.70
N ASN A 105 17.02 16.16 -14.46
CA ASN A 105 16.07 16.14 -15.57
C ASN A 105 14.65 15.86 -15.08
N ALA A 106 13.64 16.46 -15.72
CA ALA A 106 12.24 16.20 -15.41
C ALA A 106 11.85 14.71 -15.60
N ASN A 107 12.49 14.04 -16.56
CA ASN A 107 12.31 12.60 -16.78
C ASN A 107 12.93 11.69 -15.70
N ASP A 108 13.59 12.26 -14.71
CA ASP A 108 14.12 11.58 -13.52
C ASP A 108 13.30 11.90 -12.26
N VAL A 109 12.11 12.52 -12.41
CA VAL A 109 11.23 12.90 -11.31
C VAL A 109 9.89 12.14 -11.40
N ILE A 110 9.65 11.28 -10.45
CA ILE A 110 8.35 10.61 -10.25
C ILE A 110 7.36 11.61 -9.67
N VAL A 111 6.12 11.62 -10.15
CA VAL A 111 5.04 12.45 -9.63
C VAL A 111 3.90 11.62 -9.06
N GLY A 112 3.35 12.03 -7.92
CA GLY A 112 2.21 11.40 -7.28
C GLY A 112 1.18 12.42 -6.82
N SER A 113 -0.10 12.08 -6.89
CA SER A 113 -1.19 12.93 -6.39
C SER A 113 -2.22 12.07 -5.69
N THR A 114 -2.94 12.64 -4.71
CA THR A 114 -4.05 11.97 -4.03
C THR A 114 -5.04 13.01 -3.49
N GLY A 115 -6.31 12.65 -3.38
CA GLY A 115 -7.37 13.53 -2.87
C GLY A 115 -8.57 13.60 -3.81
N VAL A 116 -9.15 14.79 -3.98
CA VAL A 116 -10.38 15.01 -4.74
C VAL A 116 -10.17 14.76 -6.23
N ILE A 117 -11.09 14.01 -6.86
CA ILE A 117 -11.14 13.69 -8.28
C ILE A 117 -11.93 14.80 -9.03
N GLY A 118 -11.57 15.07 -10.30
CA GLY A 118 -12.29 16.01 -11.17
C GLY A 118 -11.96 17.49 -10.94
N VAL A 119 -10.90 17.76 -10.17
CA VAL A 119 -10.41 19.12 -9.89
C VAL A 119 -8.98 19.25 -10.41
N ASN A 120 -8.69 20.34 -11.11
CA ASN A 120 -7.34 20.67 -11.57
C ASN A 120 -6.41 21.01 -10.40
N LEU A 121 -5.13 20.73 -10.55
CA LEU A 121 -4.12 21.08 -9.57
C LEU A 121 -4.04 22.61 -9.39
N PRO A 122 -4.01 23.13 -8.16
CA PRO A 122 -3.77 24.55 -7.90
C PRO A 122 -2.27 24.85 -8.08
N MET A 123 -1.84 25.00 -9.35
CA MET A 123 -0.42 25.01 -9.73
C MET A 123 0.39 26.12 -9.05
N ASP A 124 -0.17 27.30 -8.80
CA ASP A 124 0.53 28.38 -8.07
C ASP A 124 0.94 27.96 -6.65
N LYS A 125 0.03 27.25 -5.95
CA LYS A 125 0.30 26.72 -4.60
C LYS A 125 1.28 25.56 -4.65
N LEU A 126 1.11 24.68 -5.65
CA LEU A 126 1.96 23.52 -5.81
C LEU A 126 3.40 23.92 -6.15
N GLU A 127 3.60 24.89 -7.05
CA GLU A 127 4.93 25.42 -7.36
C GLU A 127 5.61 26.01 -6.13
N ALA A 128 4.92 26.86 -5.37
CA ALA A 128 5.46 27.41 -4.13
C ALA A 128 5.80 26.30 -3.11
N GLY A 129 4.93 25.30 -2.97
CA GLY A 129 5.13 24.16 -2.08
C GLY A 129 6.30 23.28 -2.49
N ILE A 130 6.50 23.00 -3.78
CA ILE A 130 7.64 22.21 -4.27
C ILE A 130 8.95 22.95 -3.98
N LYS A 131 9.03 24.27 -4.26
CA LYS A 131 10.21 25.08 -3.96
C LYS A 131 10.53 25.09 -2.47
N ASP A 132 9.52 25.26 -1.61
CA ASP A 132 9.68 25.20 -0.16
C ASP A 132 10.14 23.81 0.30
N ALA A 133 9.55 22.73 -0.24
CA ALA A 133 9.95 21.36 0.11
C ALA A 133 11.40 21.07 -0.29
N VAL A 134 11.82 21.48 -1.49
CA VAL A 134 13.23 21.30 -1.93
C VAL A 134 14.19 22.07 -1.04
N ALA A 135 13.87 23.30 -0.67
CA ALA A 135 14.69 24.11 0.24
C ALA A 135 14.81 23.52 1.66
N ASN A 136 13.83 22.67 2.07
CA ASN A 136 13.78 22.05 3.40
C ASN A 136 14.12 20.54 3.39
N LEU A 137 14.72 20.02 2.31
CA LEU A 137 15.16 18.61 2.25
C LEU A 137 16.16 18.30 3.37
N SER A 138 15.90 17.22 4.11
CA SER A 138 16.70 16.82 5.26
C SER A 138 16.71 15.31 5.42
N ALA A 139 17.75 14.77 6.10
CA ALA A 139 17.84 13.37 6.48
C ALA A 139 16.78 12.98 7.54
N ASP A 140 16.18 13.96 8.21
CA ASP A 140 15.12 13.77 9.22
C ASP A 140 13.72 14.09 8.68
N GLY A 141 13.59 14.37 7.38
CA GLY A 141 12.36 14.86 6.77
C GLY A 141 11.28 13.81 6.46
N SER A 142 11.56 12.53 6.69
CA SER A 142 10.65 11.43 6.31
C SER A 142 9.29 11.49 6.98
N ASP A 143 9.21 11.80 8.27
CA ASP A 143 7.92 11.89 8.98
C ASP A 143 7.02 12.97 8.36
N ASN A 144 7.58 14.14 8.09
CA ASN A 144 6.86 15.23 7.42
C ASN A 144 6.42 14.84 6.00
N ALA A 145 7.27 14.16 5.23
CA ALA A 145 6.90 13.65 3.92
C ALA A 145 5.74 12.65 4.01
N GLY A 146 5.80 11.71 4.97
CA GLY A 146 4.72 10.76 5.24
C GLY A 146 3.40 11.45 5.62
N ARG A 147 3.45 12.49 6.45
CA ARG A 147 2.27 13.28 6.83
C ARG A 147 1.74 14.15 5.69
N ALA A 148 2.58 14.53 4.75
CA ALA A 148 2.16 15.34 3.61
C ALA A 148 1.34 14.55 2.59
N ILE A 149 1.52 13.23 2.49
CA ILE A 149 0.82 12.40 1.51
C ILE A 149 -0.51 11.78 2.01
N ILE A 150 -0.81 11.81 3.32
CA ILE A 150 -2.06 11.24 3.86
C ILE A 150 -3.28 12.10 3.54
N THR A 151 -4.47 11.49 3.50
CA THR A 151 -5.75 12.17 3.28
C THR A 151 -6.73 11.91 4.43
N THR A 152 -7.42 10.79 4.41
CA THR A 152 -8.34 10.31 5.47
C THR A 152 -7.65 9.39 6.47
N ASP A 153 -6.39 9.05 6.24
CA ASP A 153 -5.55 8.26 7.15
C ASP A 153 -5.49 8.90 8.54
N THR A 154 -5.53 8.09 9.59
CA THR A 154 -5.42 8.59 10.97
C THR A 154 -3.98 8.88 11.38
N HIS A 155 -3.01 8.24 10.70
CA HIS A 155 -1.57 8.41 10.93
C HIS A 155 -0.75 8.06 9.68
N SER A 156 0.46 8.60 9.63
CA SER A 156 1.46 8.23 8.61
C SER A 156 1.95 6.81 8.83
N LYS A 157 2.06 6.03 7.76
CA LYS A 157 2.57 4.66 7.78
C LYS A 157 4.03 4.66 7.34
N SER A 158 4.91 4.24 8.23
CA SER A 158 6.36 4.28 8.01
C SER A 158 7.04 3.06 8.60
N VAL A 159 7.96 2.47 7.85
CA VAL A 159 8.73 1.28 8.27
C VAL A 159 10.15 1.34 7.75
N THR A 160 11.06 0.69 8.50
CA THR A 160 12.47 0.55 8.13
C THR A 160 12.93 -0.89 8.27
N CYS A 161 13.95 -1.25 7.51
CA CYS A 161 14.60 -2.56 7.57
C CYS A 161 16.10 -2.42 7.28
N GLU A 162 16.91 -3.08 8.10
CA GLU A 162 18.36 -3.21 7.88
C GLU A 162 18.71 -4.69 7.79
N PHE A 163 19.63 -5.05 6.89
CA PHE A 163 20.07 -6.42 6.66
C PHE A 163 21.44 -6.46 6.01
N GLU A 164 22.10 -7.62 6.08
CA GLU A 164 23.43 -7.83 5.51
C GLU A 164 23.35 -8.54 4.16
N LEU A 165 24.13 -8.05 3.18
CA LEU A 165 24.38 -8.70 1.89
C LEU A 165 25.88 -8.82 1.66
N SER A 166 26.41 -10.04 1.63
CA SER A 166 27.83 -10.31 1.34
C SER A 166 28.79 -9.42 2.15
N GLY A 167 28.51 -9.21 3.43
CA GLY A 167 29.31 -8.40 4.35
C GLY A 167 29.11 -6.89 4.23
N LYS A 168 28.06 -6.44 3.57
CA LYS A 168 27.63 -5.03 3.48
C LYS A 168 26.28 -4.85 4.12
N THR A 169 26.14 -3.84 4.95
CA THR A 169 24.85 -3.44 5.54
C THR A 169 24.04 -2.67 4.50
N VAL A 170 22.86 -3.19 4.18
CA VAL A 170 21.88 -2.56 3.30
C VAL A 170 20.70 -2.05 4.13
N ARG A 171 20.23 -0.87 3.81
CA ARG A 171 19.08 -0.22 4.45
C ARG A 171 17.95 -0.01 3.47
N MET A 172 16.75 -0.18 3.97
CA MET A 172 15.51 0.05 3.24
C MET A 172 14.51 0.73 4.15
N GLY A 173 13.85 1.75 3.64
CA GLY A 173 12.80 2.45 4.38
C GLY A 173 11.65 2.86 3.48
N ALA A 174 10.49 3.08 4.06
CA ALA A 174 9.30 3.40 3.28
C ALA A 174 8.33 4.27 4.06
N ILE A 175 7.57 5.04 3.29
CA ILE A 175 6.33 5.70 3.73
C ILE A 175 5.18 5.25 2.83
N ALA A 176 3.98 5.13 3.41
CA ALA A 176 2.77 4.82 2.67
C ALA A 176 1.56 5.59 3.20
N LYS A 177 0.55 5.73 2.34
CA LYS A 177 -0.77 6.23 2.69
C LYS A 177 -1.84 5.32 2.09
N GLY A 178 -2.99 5.28 2.74
CA GLY A 178 -4.20 4.60 2.31
C GLY A 178 -5.09 4.28 3.50
N SER A 179 -6.39 4.56 3.36
CA SER A 179 -7.40 4.35 4.40
C SER A 179 -8.78 4.05 3.78
N GLY A 180 -9.18 4.73 2.71
CA GLY A 180 -10.36 4.46 1.90
C GLY A 180 -10.06 4.29 0.43
N MET A 181 -11.04 3.76 -0.34
CA MET A 181 -10.92 3.36 -1.75
C MET A 181 -9.81 2.31 -1.91
N ILE A 182 -9.79 1.28 -1.05
CA ILE A 182 -8.75 0.25 -0.99
C ILE A 182 -9.30 -1.10 -1.43
N ARG A 183 -8.95 -1.51 -2.67
CA ARG A 183 -9.16 -2.86 -3.20
C ARG A 183 -8.01 -3.26 -4.11
N PRO A 184 -7.44 -4.46 -3.98
CA PRO A 184 -6.32 -4.91 -4.81
C PRO A 184 -6.69 -5.14 -6.28
N ASN A 185 -5.88 -4.73 -7.04
CA ASN A 185 -5.28 -4.73 -8.35
C ASN A 185 -4.50 -3.43 -8.50
N MET A 186 -3.63 -3.16 -7.50
CA MET A 186 -3.05 -1.87 -7.18
C MET A 186 -4.14 -0.87 -6.74
N ALA A 187 -4.49 -0.91 -5.44
CA ALA A 187 -5.54 -0.10 -4.82
C ALA A 187 -5.03 1.25 -4.28
N THR A 188 -5.93 2.17 -3.88
CA THR A 188 -5.67 3.56 -3.47
C THR A 188 -4.59 3.67 -2.41
N MET A 189 -3.37 3.62 -2.86
CA MET A 189 -2.21 3.83 -2.01
C MET A 189 -1.11 4.55 -2.77
N LEU A 190 -0.43 5.41 -2.07
CA LEU A 190 0.89 5.83 -2.47
C LEU A 190 1.87 5.17 -1.52
N CYS A 191 2.82 4.44 -2.08
CA CYS A 191 3.91 3.85 -1.31
C CYS A 191 5.23 4.19 -1.98
N TYR A 192 6.10 4.83 -1.22
CA TYR A 192 7.44 5.19 -1.66
C TYR A 192 8.45 4.45 -0.80
N ILE A 193 9.29 3.67 -1.43
CA ILE A 193 10.32 2.84 -0.81
C ILE A 193 11.68 3.31 -1.32
N THR A 194 12.61 3.51 -0.43
CA THR A 194 14.01 3.84 -0.73
C THR A 194 14.92 2.75 -0.21
N THR A 195 15.98 2.45 -0.94
CA THR A 195 17.03 1.53 -0.49
C THR A 195 18.37 1.94 -1.05
N ASP A 196 19.43 1.69 -0.29
CA ASP A 196 20.80 1.94 -0.72
C ASP A 196 21.46 0.75 -1.44
N ILE A 197 20.68 -0.28 -1.79
CA ILE A 197 21.15 -1.47 -2.51
C ILE A 197 21.61 -1.14 -3.93
N ALA A 198 22.67 -1.82 -4.41
CA ALA A 198 23.04 -1.86 -5.81
C ALA A 198 22.43 -3.09 -6.49
N ILE A 199 21.51 -2.88 -7.46
CA ILE A 199 20.74 -3.92 -8.13
C ILE A 199 20.38 -3.52 -9.57
N ASP A 200 20.27 -4.47 -10.48
CA ASP A 200 19.77 -4.22 -11.84
C ASP A 200 18.27 -3.91 -11.87
N GLN A 201 17.88 -3.01 -12.76
CA GLN A 201 16.51 -2.53 -12.90
C GLN A 201 15.50 -3.66 -13.15
N ALA A 202 15.83 -4.61 -14.02
CA ALA A 202 14.94 -5.73 -14.32
C ALA A 202 14.67 -6.62 -13.10
N LEU A 203 15.70 -6.85 -12.27
CA LEU A 203 15.57 -7.63 -11.04
C LEU A 203 14.82 -6.84 -9.96
N LEU A 204 15.07 -5.53 -9.84
CA LEU A 204 14.30 -4.67 -8.95
C LEU A 204 12.82 -4.67 -9.33
N GLN A 205 12.49 -4.51 -10.61
CA GLN A 205 11.11 -4.54 -11.10
C GLN A 205 10.45 -5.90 -10.84
N LYS A 206 11.17 -7.01 -11.05
CA LYS A 206 10.67 -8.35 -10.75
C LYS A 206 10.35 -8.52 -9.26
N ALA A 207 11.27 -8.07 -8.39
CA ALA A 207 11.07 -8.12 -6.94
C ALA A 207 9.85 -7.29 -6.51
N VAL A 208 9.74 -6.05 -6.99
CA VAL A 208 8.61 -5.15 -6.66
C VAL A 208 7.29 -5.76 -7.10
N SER A 209 7.20 -6.27 -8.33
CA SER A 209 5.97 -6.88 -8.85
C SER A 209 5.55 -8.11 -8.03
N GLY A 210 6.51 -8.98 -7.69
CA GLY A 210 6.25 -10.17 -6.88
C GLY A 210 5.83 -9.85 -5.44
N CYS A 211 6.45 -8.83 -4.83
CA CYS A 211 6.10 -8.39 -3.48
C CYS A 211 4.72 -7.74 -3.43
N VAL A 212 4.40 -6.87 -4.40
CA VAL A 212 3.09 -6.20 -4.48
C VAL A 212 1.96 -7.21 -4.63
N GLU A 213 2.12 -8.23 -5.47
CA GLU A 213 1.08 -9.27 -5.69
C GLU A 213 0.71 -10.01 -4.40
N LYS A 214 1.69 -10.25 -3.52
CA LYS A 214 1.50 -11.02 -2.27
C LYS A 214 1.36 -10.15 -1.01
N SER A 215 1.32 -8.82 -1.15
CA SER A 215 1.16 -7.89 -0.03
C SER A 215 0.05 -6.88 -0.28
N PHE A 216 0.32 -5.80 -1.01
CA PHE A 216 -0.66 -4.75 -1.28
C PHE A 216 -1.86 -5.24 -2.09
N ASN A 217 -1.69 -6.23 -2.98
CA ASN A 217 -2.80 -6.87 -3.68
C ASN A 217 -3.56 -7.91 -2.84
N MET A 218 -3.26 -7.98 -1.55
CA MET A 218 -3.90 -8.90 -0.58
C MET A 218 -4.63 -8.14 0.53
N ILE A 219 -4.97 -6.86 0.31
CA ILE A 219 -5.75 -6.08 1.28
C ILE A 219 -7.05 -5.57 0.66
N SER A 220 -8.06 -5.31 1.49
CA SER A 220 -9.25 -4.54 1.08
C SER A 220 -9.86 -3.81 2.27
N VAL A 221 -10.28 -2.56 2.06
CA VAL A 221 -11.06 -1.78 3.04
C VAL A 221 -12.53 -1.74 2.63
N ASP A 222 -12.84 -1.34 1.40
CA ASP A 222 -14.20 -1.03 0.94
C ASP A 222 -14.55 -1.67 -0.42
N GLY A 223 -13.60 -2.31 -1.06
CA GLY A 223 -13.82 -2.96 -2.35
C GLY A 223 -13.68 -2.04 -3.56
N ASP A 224 -13.34 -0.76 -3.38
CA ASP A 224 -13.19 0.22 -4.46
C ASP A 224 -11.74 0.39 -4.91
N MET A 225 -11.54 0.52 -6.24
CA MET A 225 -10.21 0.66 -6.85
C MET A 225 -9.94 2.13 -7.21
N SER A 226 -8.81 2.66 -6.74
CA SER A 226 -8.41 4.03 -7.03
C SER A 226 -7.88 4.25 -8.43
N THR A 227 -7.83 5.54 -8.76
CA THR A 227 -7.26 6.08 -10.00
C THR A 227 -5.76 6.40 -9.89
N ASN A 228 -5.19 6.43 -8.67
CA ASN A 228 -3.87 7.07 -8.42
C ASN A 228 -2.78 6.13 -7.89
N ASP A 229 -3.07 4.86 -7.69
CA ASP A 229 -2.19 3.94 -6.97
C ASP A 229 -0.82 3.79 -7.60
N MET A 230 0.20 3.81 -6.74
CA MET A 230 1.55 3.45 -7.13
C MET A 230 2.37 2.94 -5.94
N VAL A 231 3.20 1.95 -6.21
CA VAL A 231 4.34 1.55 -5.38
C VAL A 231 5.59 1.87 -6.17
N ILE A 232 6.44 2.74 -5.65
CA ILE A 232 7.70 3.15 -6.28
C ILE A 232 8.86 2.77 -5.36
N VAL A 233 9.88 2.15 -5.94
CA VAL A 233 11.13 1.82 -5.24
C VAL A 233 12.29 2.52 -5.94
N LEU A 234 13.07 3.27 -5.16
CA LEU A 234 14.32 3.89 -5.59
C LEU A 234 15.51 3.17 -4.93
N ALA A 235 16.48 2.71 -5.71
CA ALA A 235 17.68 2.02 -5.26
C ALA A 235 18.94 2.77 -5.76
N ASN A 236 19.64 3.51 -4.87
CA ASN A 236 20.74 4.39 -5.26
C ASN A 236 22.14 3.75 -5.21
N GLY A 237 22.28 2.52 -4.69
CA GLY A 237 23.54 1.77 -4.68
C GLY A 237 24.55 2.21 -3.60
N GLU A 238 24.20 3.11 -2.68
CA GLU A 238 25.15 3.67 -1.69
C GLU A 238 25.50 2.71 -0.52
N ALA A 239 24.90 1.50 -0.48
CA ALA A 239 25.37 0.43 0.41
C ALA A 239 26.72 -0.13 -0.02
N ASN A 240 27.12 0.09 -1.31
CA ASN A 240 28.36 -0.44 -1.89
C ASN A 240 28.45 -1.99 -1.80
N ASN A 241 27.33 -2.68 -1.87
CA ASN A 241 27.29 -4.12 -2.09
C ASN A 241 27.68 -4.44 -3.54
N ALA A 242 28.14 -5.68 -3.81
CA ALA A 242 28.25 -6.15 -5.19
C ALA A 242 26.90 -6.03 -5.89
N LYS A 243 26.87 -5.39 -7.07
CA LYS A 243 25.62 -5.19 -7.80
C LYS A 243 24.95 -6.52 -8.09
N ILE A 244 23.68 -6.65 -7.71
CA ILE A 244 22.89 -7.84 -7.98
C ILE A 244 22.47 -7.81 -9.44
N THR A 245 22.96 -8.78 -10.24
CA THR A 245 22.73 -8.90 -11.70
C THR A 245 22.01 -10.20 -12.08
N GLU A 246 21.75 -11.08 -11.11
CA GLU A 246 21.07 -12.37 -11.30
C GLU A 246 20.29 -12.76 -10.02
N GLU A 247 19.39 -13.74 -10.15
CA GLU A 247 18.61 -14.28 -9.03
C GLU A 247 19.45 -15.25 -8.16
N ASN A 248 20.40 -14.71 -7.45
CA ASN A 248 21.27 -15.42 -6.51
C ASN A 248 20.77 -15.31 -5.06
N THR A 249 21.57 -15.77 -4.10
CA THR A 249 21.25 -15.72 -2.67
C THR A 249 21.03 -14.28 -2.18
N ASP A 250 21.81 -13.30 -2.63
CA ASP A 250 21.67 -11.90 -2.24
C ASP A 250 20.35 -11.32 -2.77
N TYR A 251 19.93 -11.69 -4.01
CA TYR A 251 18.62 -11.34 -4.54
C TYR A 251 17.49 -11.92 -3.68
N GLN A 252 17.57 -13.19 -3.27
CA GLN A 252 16.54 -13.80 -2.44
C GLN A 252 16.44 -13.14 -1.06
N ILE A 253 17.57 -12.81 -0.44
CA ILE A 253 17.59 -12.05 0.83
C ILE A 253 16.90 -10.70 0.65
N PHE A 254 17.25 -9.95 -0.41
CA PHE A 254 16.61 -8.67 -0.71
C PHE A 254 15.10 -8.83 -0.94
N PHE A 255 14.69 -9.81 -1.76
CA PHE A 255 13.28 -10.08 -2.04
C PHE A 255 12.49 -10.36 -0.76
N ASP A 256 13.02 -11.21 0.13
CA ASP A 256 12.36 -11.55 1.38
C ASP A 256 12.21 -10.32 2.30
N LYS A 257 13.24 -9.44 2.36
CA LYS A 257 13.17 -8.21 3.14
C LYS A 257 12.18 -7.20 2.56
N LEU A 258 12.16 -7.04 1.23
CA LEU A 258 11.17 -6.20 0.54
C LEU A 258 9.75 -6.74 0.78
N MET A 259 9.54 -8.07 0.69
CA MET A 259 8.27 -8.71 0.97
C MET A 259 7.78 -8.44 2.39
N MET A 260 8.67 -8.58 3.39
CA MET A 260 8.33 -8.29 4.79
C MET A 260 7.93 -6.82 4.96
N LEU A 261 8.65 -5.88 4.34
CA LEU A 261 8.38 -4.45 4.42
C LEU A 261 7.02 -4.12 3.76
N CYS A 262 6.78 -4.61 2.55
CA CYS A 262 5.52 -4.42 1.84
C CYS A 262 4.33 -5.02 2.61
N THR A 263 4.51 -6.21 3.20
CA THR A 263 3.47 -6.88 4.01
C THR A 263 3.12 -6.06 5.25
N GLU A 264 4.11 -5.52 5.95
CA GLU A 264 3.87 -4.69 7.14
C GLU A 264 3.11 -3.40 6.78
N LEU A 265 3.48 -2.72 5.69
CA LEU A 265 2.75 -1.54 5.21
C LEU A 265 1.33 -1.88 4.77
N ALA A 266 1.14 -2.98 4.06
CA ALA A 266 -0.18 -3.45 3.63
C ALA A 266 -1.11 -3.70 4.84
N LYS A 267 -0.60 -4.34 5.91
CA LYS A 267 -1.33 -4.53 7.17
C LYS A 267 -1.68 -3.20 7.84
N GLN A 268 -0.75 -2.24 7.88
CA GLN A 268 -1.02 -0.92 8.46
C GLN A 268 -2.12 -0.18 7.68
N ILE A 269 -2.14 -0.28 6.35
CA ILE A 269 -3.20 0.31 5.51
C ILE A 269 -4.56 -0.32 5.84
N ALA A 270 -4.65 -1.65 5.87
CA ALA A 270 -5.90 -2.35 6.18
C ALA A 270 -6.38 -2.09 7.61
N ALA A 271 -5.46 -2.00 8.57
CA ALA A 271 -5.78 -1.72 9.98
C ALA A 271 -6.23 -0.28 10.25
N ASP A 272 -5.81 0.67 9.38
CA ASP A 272 -6.18 2.09 9.41
C ASP A 272 -7.30 2.40 8.41
N GLY A 273 -8.11 1.41 8.04
CA GLY A 273 -9.26 1.62 7.17
C GLY A 273 -10.23 2.66 7.74
N GLU A 274 -10.87 3.46 6.87
CA GLU A 274 -11.80 4.52 7.29
C GLU A 274 -12.86 4.00 8.27
N GLY A 275 -12.82 4.52 9.51
CA GLY A 275 -13.74 4.11 10.58
C GLY A 275 -13.56 2.69 11.11
N ALA A 276 -12.45 2.01 10.78
CA ALA A 276 -12.19 0.64 11.23
C ALA A 276 -12.03 0.56 12.76
N SER A 277 -12.68 -0.43 13.35
CA SER A 277 -12.53 -0.78 14.77
C SER A 277 -11.85 -2.14 14.97
N LYS A 278 -11.87 -3.00 13.95
CA LYS A 278 -11.28 -4.35 13.94
C LYS A 278 -10.34 -4.50 12.74
N PHE A 279 -9.24 -5.21 12.95
CA PHE A 279 -8.34 -5.69 11.89
C PHE A 279 -8.56 -7.18 11.66
N LEU A 280 -8.81 -7.57 10.42
CA LEU A 280 -9.14 -8.93 10.05
C LEU A 280 -8.02 -9.57 9.25
N THR A 281 -7.48 -10.69 9.73
CA THR A 281 -6.56 -11.55 8.98
C THR A 281 -7.32 -12.77 8.49
N ILE A 282 -7.50 -12.92 7.19
CA ILE A 282 -8.25 -13.99 6.55
C ILE A 282 -7.25 -14.95 5.90
N ASN A 283 -7.02 -16.11 6.50
CA ASN A 283 -6.17 -17.16 5.97
C ASN A 283 -7.04 -18.16 5.22
N VAL A 284 -6.79 -18.35 3.94
CA VAL A 284 -7.41 -19.39 3.12
C VAL A 284 -6.37 -20.43 2.81
N LYS A 285 -6.61 -21.68 3.22
CA LYS A 285 -5.67 -22.79 3.14
C LYS A 285 -6.24 -23.94 2.33
N GLY A 286 -5.35 -24.70 1.68
CA GLY A 286 -5.71 -25.93 0.99
C GLY A 286 -6.57 -25.69 -0.25
N ALA A 287 -6.40 -24.58 -0.97
CA ALA A 287 -7.03 -24.32 -2.25
C ALA A 287 -6.34 -25.09 -3.39
N LYS A 288 -6.98 -25.22 -4.55
CA LYS A 288 -6.39 -25.81 -5.74
C LYS A 288 -5.32 -24.93 -6.38
N SER A 289 -5.47 -23.61 -6.25
CA SER A 289 -4.52 -22.62 -6.75
C SER A 289 -4.44 -21.41 -5.80
N PHE A 290 -3.32 -20.66 -5.86
CA PHE A 290 -3.20 -19.36 -5.17
C PHE A 290 -4.32 -18.39 -5.60
N ALA A 291 -4.71 -18.42 -6.88
CA ALA A 291 -5.79 -17.57 -7.40
C ALA A 291 -7.14 -17.90 -6.73
N ASP A 292 -7.45 -19.19 -6.53
CA ASP A 292 -8.66 -19.60 -5.81
C ASP A 292 -8.61 -19.16 -4.35
N ALA A 293 -7.49 -19.38 -3.66
CA ALA A 293 -7.32 -18.96 -2.27
C ALA A 293 -7.50 -17.43 -2.12
N LYS A 294 -6.87 -16.65 -3.00
CA LYS A 294 -7.03 -15.19 -3.06
C LYS A 294 -8.48 -14.78 -3.32
N THR A 295 -9.15 -15.42 -4.27
CA THR A 295 -10.55 -15.14 -4.64
C THR A 295 -11.50 -15.37 -3.47
N VAL A 296 -11.34 -16.47 -2.73
CA VAL A 296 -12.10 -16.73 -1.50
C VAL A 296 -11.83 -15.67 -0.44
N GLY A 297 -10.57 -15.39 -0.15
CA GLY A 297 -10.18 -14.38 0.84
C GLY A 297 -10.75 -12.99 0.52
N MET A 298 -10.70 -12.59 -0.77
CA MET A 298 -11.26 -11.33 -1.23
C MET A 298 -12.78 -11.29 -1.18
N ALA A 299 -13.47 -12.38 -1.47
CA ALA A 299 -14.93 -12.44 -1.34
C ALA A 299 -15.37 -12.20 0.11
N ILE A 300 -14.66 -12.77 1.08
CA ILE A 300 -14.91 -12.54 2.51
C ILE A 300 -14.57 -11.08 2.88
N ALA A 301 -13.40 -10.58 2.49
CA ALA A 301 -12.91 -9.24 2.80
C ALA A 301 -13.81 -8.12 2.26
N ASN A 302 -14.46 -8.35 1.12
CA ASN A 302 -15.33 -7.38 0.43
C ASN A 302 -16.83 -7.54 0.77
N SER A 303 -17.20 -8.53 1.61
CA SER A 303 -18.60 -8.72 1.98
C SER A 303 -19.06 -7.72 3.04
N PRO A 304 -19.95 -6.76 2.73
CA PRO A 304 -20.49 -5.85 3.75
C PRO A 304 -21.16 -6.59 4.91
N LEU A 305 -21.84 -7.72 4.63
CA LEU A 305 -22.49 -8.53 5.66
C LEU A 305 -21.47 -9.18 6.60
N VAL A 306 -20.32 -9.64 6.10
CA VAL A 306 -19.25 -10.18 6.94
C VAL A 306 -18.63 -9.05 7.76
N LYS A 307 -18.25 -7.93 7.12
CA LYS A 307 -17.60 -6.80 7.78
C LYS A 307 -18.46 -6.19 8.90
N THR A 308 -19.77 -6.06 8.68
CA THR A 308 -20.72 -5.56 9.69
C THR A 308 -20.96 -6.58 10.81
N ALA A 309 -20.84 -7.88 10.57
CA ALA A 309 -20.91 -8.89 11.64
C ALA A 309 -19.71 -8.74 12.60
N PHE A 310 -18.50 -8.55 12.09
CA PHE A 310 -17.31 -8.31 12.93
C PHE A 310 -17.40 -7.00 13.69
N PHE A 311 -17.91 -5.94 13.07
CA PHE A 311 -18.21 -4.68 13.76
C PHE A 311 -19.18 -4.87 14.94
N GLY A 312 -20.25 -5.62 14.72
CA GLY A 312 -21.27 -5.93 15.73
C GLY A 312 -20.88 -7.02 16.71
N GLU A 313 -19.66 -7.56 16.64
CA GLU A 313 -19.15 -8.67 17.46
C GLU A 313 -20.04 -9.94 17.34
N ASP A 314 -20.74 -10.09 16.20
CA ASP A 314 -21.57 -11.26 15.88
C ASP A 314 -20.71 -12.35 15.19
N PRO A 315 -20.52 -13.53 15.81
CA PRO A 315 -19.73 -14.62 15.21
C PRO A 315 -20.49 -15.32 14.07
N ASN A 316 -20.91 -14.55 13.07
CA ASN A 316 -21.80 -14.99 12.00
C ASN A 316 -21.05 -15.80 10.94
N TRP A 317 -20.74 -17.05 11.24
CA TRP A 317 -20.11 -17.97 10.30
C TRP A 317 -20.96 -18.20 9.03
N GLY A 318 -22.30 -18.08 9.13
CA GLY A 318 -23.19 -18.20 7.99
C GLY A 318 -22.92 -17.18 6.90
N ARG A 319 -22.61 -15.92 7.26
CA ARG A 319 -22.20 -14.88 6.30
C ARG A 319 -20.83 -15.19 5.68
N VAL A 320 -19.90 -15.72 6.47
CA VAL A 320 -18.56 -16.10 5.98
C VAL A 320 -18.65 -17.25 4.99
N ILE A 321 -19.33 -18.36 5.32
CA ILE A 321 -19.44 -19.50 4.40
C ILE A 321 -20.26 -19.15 3.15
N CYS A 322 -21.24 -18.26 3.26
CA CYS A 322 -21.94 -17.72 2.12
C CYS A 322 -20.97 -16.98 1.18
N ALA A 323 -20.07 -16.14 1.72
CA ALA A 323 -19.05 -15.44 0.93
C ALA A 323 -18.07 -16.40 0.26
N VAL A 324 -17.66 -17.47 0.94
CA VAL A 324 -16.87 -18.56 0.34
C VAL A 324 -17.63 -19.17 -0.83
N GLY A 325 -18.93 -19.50 -0.64
CA GLY A 325 -19.75 -20.18 -1.63
C GLY A 325 -19.99 -19.40 -2.93
N TYR A 326 -20.13 -18.08 -2.85
CA TYR A 326 -20.30 -17.24 -4.07
C TYR A 326 -18.97 -16.67 -4.62
N SER A 327 -17.84 -17.02 -4.04
CA SER A 327 -16.53 -16.48 -4.46
C SER A 327 -16.17 -16.82 -5.91
N GLY A 328 -16.71 -17.92 -6.44
CA GLY A 328 -16.38 -18.45 -7.76
C GLY A 328 -15.20 -19.43 -7.75
N ALA A 329 -14.53 -19.63 -6.62
CA ALA A 329 -13.51 -20.65 -6.47
C ALA A 329 -14.13 -22.04 -6.21
N ASP A 330 -13.41 -23.10 -6.57
CA ASP A 330 -13.82 -24.45 -6.26
C ASP A 330 -13.83 -24.70 -4.75
N MET A 331 -15.00 -25.10 -4.22
CA MET A 331 -15.17 -25.47 -2.82
C MET A 331 -16.21 -26.57 -2.64
N VAL A 332 -16.06 -27.33 -1.55
CA VAL A 332 -17.02 -28.35 -1.14
C VAL A 332 -17.38 -28.08 0.32
N PRO A 333 -18.67 -27.79 0.64
CA PRO A 333 -19.08 -27.40 2.00
C PRO A 333 -18.67 -28.42 3.06
N GLU A 334 -18.80 -29.72 2.76
CA GLU A 334 -18.50 -30.84 3.69
C GLU A 334 -17.01 -30.93 4.01
N LYS A 335 -16.13 -30.42 3.13
CA LYS A 335 -14.68 -30.39 3.33
C LYS A 335 -14.20 -29.07 3.97
N THR A 336 -15.00 -28.00 3.86
CA THR A 336 -14.62 -26.68 4.30
C THR A 336 -14.74 -26.56 5.82
N VAL A 337 -13.71 -25.98 6.45
CA VAL A 337 -13.69 -25.65 7.88
C VAL A 337 -13.50 -24.15 8.04
N VAL A 338 -14.31 -23.53 8.93
CA VAL A 338 -14.16 -22.11 9.29
C VAL A 338 -13.86 -22.00 10.77
N LYS A 339 -12.82 -21.20 11.10
CA LYS A 339 -12.42 -20.92 12.48
C LYS A 339 -12.30 -19.42 12.71
N PHE A 340 -12.71 -18.95 13.89
CA PHE A 340 -12.44 -17.58 14.36
C PHE A 340 -11.54 -17.67 15.59
N GLY A 341 -10.36 -17.01 15.53
CA GLY A 341 -9.37 -17.09 16.60
C GLY A 341 -8.98 -18.52 17.00
N GLY A 342 -8.94 -19.43 16.03
CA GLY A 342 -8.64 -20.85 16.24
C GLY A 342 -9.84 -21.73 16.69
N ILE A 343 -10.99 -21.12 17.02
CA ILE A 343 -12.21 -21.85 17.43
C ILE A 343 -12.97 -22.27 16.17
N THR A 344 -13.17 -23.59 15.98
CA THR A 344 -13.97 -24.14 14.87
C THR A 344 -15.44 -23.81 15.06
N ILE A 345 -16.05 -23.13 14.06
CA ILE A 345 -17.45 -22.68 14.10
C ILE A 345 -18.29 -23.28 12.96
N PHE A 346 -17.64 -23.82 11.92
CA PHE A 346 -18.28 -24.54 10.82
C PHE A 346 -17.37 -25.69 10.37
N ALA A 347 -17.93 -26.88 10.19
CA ALA A 347 -17.24 -28.05 9.66
C ALA A 347 -18.28 -29.09 9.19
N ASN A 348 -17.88 -30.02 8.30
CA ASN A 348 -18.74 -31.09 7.79
C ASN A 348 -20.06 -30.58 7.20
N GLY A 349 -20.05 -29.39 6.56
CA GLY A 349 -21.23 -28.82 5.92
C GLY A 349 -22.24 -28.17 6.88
N THR A 350 -21.93 -28.06 8.18
CA THR A 350 -22.86 -27.52 9.18
C THR A 350 -22.12 -26.70 10.24
N GLY A 351 -22.87 -25.91 11.03
CA GLY A 351 -22.33 -25.23 12.21
C GLY A 351 -21.79 -26.23 13.23
N ALA A 352 -20.61 -25.95 13.76
CA ALA A 352 -19.97 -26.78 14.79
C ALA A 352 -20.46 -26.36 16.20
N THR A 353 -20.31 -27.27 17.18
CA THR A 353 -20.47 -26.92 18.59
C THR A 353 -19.19 -26.26 19.11
N TYR A 354 -19.31 -25.15 19.79
CA TYR A 354 -18.18 -24.38 20.32
C TYR A 354 -18.50 -23.74 21.70
N ASP A 355 -17.48 -23.29 22.40
CA ASP A 355 -17.63 -22.52 23.62
C ASP A 355 -18.02 -21.07 23.26
N GLU A 356 -19.28 -20.69 23.52
CA GLU A 356 -19.83 -19.36 23.23
C GLU A 356 -19.07 -18.26 23.98
N LYS A 357 -18.61 -18.51 25.23
CA LYS A 357 -17.88 -17.50 26.01
C LYS A 357 -16.49 -17.25 25.45
N ALA A 358 -15.79 -18.33 25.05
CA ALA A 358 -14.49 -18.22 24.41
C ALA A 358 -14.60 -17.50 23.06
N LEU A 359 -15.61 -17.81 22.26
CA LEU A 359 -15.83 -17.15 20.97
C LEU A 359 -16.23 -15.68 21.14
N ALA A 360 -17.09 -15.34 22.09
CA ALA A 360 -17.42 -13.95 22.40
C ALA A 360 -16.19 -13.13 22.87
N HIS A 361 -15.21 -13.76 23.51
CA HIS A 361 -13.95 -13.10 23.83
C HIS A 361 -13.13 -12.79 22.56
N VAL A 362 -13.00 -13.76 21.65
CA VAL A 362 -12.33 -13.55 20.33
C VAL A 362 -12.98 -12.40 19.56
N MET A 363 -14.32 -12.34 19.52
CA MET A 363 -15.04 -11.31 18.77
C MET A 363 -14.83 -9.88 19.32
N LYS A 364 -14.43 -9.75 20.59
CA LYS A 364 -14.10 -8.45 21.22
C LYS A 364 -12.69 -7.96 20.91
N GLU A 365 -11.79 -8.85 20.50
CA GLU A 365 -10.43 -8.48 20.17
C GLU A 365 -10.39 -7.48 18.99
N LYS A 366 -9.35 -6.63 18.98
CA LYS A 366 -9.11 -5.72 17.85
C LYS A 366 -8.61 -6.47 16.62
N ASP A 367 -7.75 -7.47 16.83
CA ASP A 367 -7.10 -8.25 15.79
C ASP A 367 -7.73 -9.65 15.76
N ILE A 368 -8.49 -9.95 14.73
CA ILE A 368 -9.22 -11.22 14.60
C ILE A 368 -8.67 -12.03 13.42
N VAL A 369 -8.36 -13.30 13.67
CA VAL A 369 -7.93 -14.27 12.66
C VAL A 369 -9.11 -15.11 12.23
N ILE A 370 -9.35 -15.19 10.92
CA ILE A 370 -10.36 -16.01 10.26
C ILE A 370 -9.62 -17.04 9.44
N ASP A 371 -9.66 -18.31 9.83
CA ASP A 371 -9.09 -19.40 9.05
C ASP A 371 -10.18 -20.11 8.25
N ILE A 372 -9.95 -20.26 6.95
CA ILE A 372 -10.77 -21.01 6.00
C ILE A 372 -9.92 -22.16 5.46
N GLU A 373 -10.23 -23.39 5.82
CA GLU A 373 -9.57 -24.58 5.29
C GLU A 373 -10.47 -25.18 4.21
N LEU A 374 -10.09 -25.08 2.95
CA LEU A 374 -10.88 -25.60 1.81
C LEU A 374 -10.69 -27.11 1.64
N ASN A 375 -9.51 -27.64 1.98
CA ASN A 375 -9.15 -29.06 1.84
C ASN A 375 -9.34 -29.60 0.41
N MET A 376 -9.02 -28.77 -0.59
CA MET A 376 -9.16 -29.08 -2.03
C MET A 376 -7.82 -29.20 -2.74
N GLY A 377 -6.72 -28.72 -2.13
CA GLY A 377 -5.37 -28.66 -2.67
C GLY A 377 -4.35 -28.33 -1.59
N GLN A 378 -3.25 -27.63 -1.98
CA GLN A 378 -2.15 -27.28 -1.08
C GLN A 378 -1.77 -25.79 -1.13
N GLU A 379 -2.47 -25.00 -1.92
CA GLU A 379 -2.17 -23.58 -2.08
C GLU A 379 -2.91 -22.74 -1.04
N ASP A 380 -2.19 -21.75 -0.53
CA ASP A 380 -2.66 -20.89 0.54
C ASP A 380 -2.58 -19.42 0.13
N ALA A 381 -3.43 -18.58 0.72
CA ALA A 381 -3.35 -17.13 0.64
C ALA A 381 -3.79 -16.49 1.95
N THR A 382 -3.20 -15.33 2.27
CA THR A 382 -3.66 -14.50 3.39
C THR A 382 -4.13 -13.14 2.85
N VAL A 383 -5.33 -12.72 3.23
CA VAL A 383 -5.92 -11.42 2.91
C VAL A 383 -6.11 -10.63 4.20
N TRP A 384 -5.82 -9.34 4.17
CA TRP A 384 -6.06 -8.46 5.31
C TRP A 384 -7.17 -7.46 5.00
N SER A 385 -8.02 -7.21 5.98
CA SER A 385 -9.16 -6.30 5.86
C SER A 385 -9.48 -5.66 7.21
N CYS A 386 -10.57 -4.93 7.26
CA CYS A 386 -11.13 -4.37 8.48
C CYS A 386 -12.65 -4.62 8.52
N ASP A 387 -13.27 -4.32 9.64
CA ASP A 387 -14.73 -4.27 9.76
C ASP A 387 -15.35 -3.08 8.98
N LEU A 388 -16.66 -2.96 9.00
CA LEU A 388 -17.43 -1.85 8.42
C LEU A 388 -18.31 -1.25 9.50
N SER A 389 -17.93 -0.06 9.98
CA SER A 389 -18.58 0.66 11.06
C SER A 389 -19.51 1.78 10.55
N TYR A 390 -20.25 2.42 11.46
CA TYR A 390 -21.03 3.64 11.17
C TYR A 390 -20.13 4.81 10.76
N GLU A 391 -18.89 4.87 11.28
CA GLU A 391 -17.96 5.95 10.96
C GLU A 391 -17.52 5.91 9.49
N TYR A 392 -17.44 4.72 8.86
CA TYR A 392 -17.18 4.63 7.41
C TYR A 392 -18.22 5.41 6.61
N VAL A 393 -19.51 5.19 6.91
CA VAL A 393 -20.61 5.89 6.21
C VAL A 393 -20.56 7.39 6.48
N LYS A 394 -20.28 7.79 7.73
CA LYS A 394 -20.17 9.20 8.10
C LYS A 394 -19.01 9.90 7.39
N ILE A 395 -17.80 9.31 7.44
CA ILE A 395 -16.62 9.86 6.75
C ILE A 395 -16.90 10.06 5.27
N ASN A 396 -17.42 9.03 4.58
CA ASN A 396 -17.64 9.08 3.14
C ASN A 396 -18.88 9.91 2.74
N GLY A 397 -19.87 10.03 3.61
CA GLY A 397 -21.02 10.89 3.40
C GLY A 397 -20.69 12.40 3.56
N GLU A 398 -19.67 12.73 4.35
CA GLU A 398 -19.20 14.09 4.57
C GLU A 398 -18.00 14.49 3.67
N TYR A 399 -17.28 13.49 3.12
CA TYR A 399 -16.13 13.70 2.24
C TYR A 399 -16.61 13.89 0.80
N HIS A 400 -16.56 15.11 0.30
CA HIS A 400 -16.90 15.43 -1.09
C HIS A 400 -15.65 15.20 -1.96
N THR A 401 -15.65 14.07 -2.65
CA THR A 401 -14.64 13.71 -3.66
C THR A 401 -15.07 14.17 -5.05
#